data_65c743c5cd3c28e6c5ed9137707e34d7
#
_entry.id   65c743c5cd3c28e6c5ed9137707e34d7
#
_cell.length_a   1.000
_cell.length_b   1.000
_cell.length_c   1.000
_cell.angle_alpha   90.00
_cell.angle_beta   90.00
_cell.angle_gamma   90.00
#
_symmetry.space_group_name_H-M   'P 1'
#
loop_
_entity.id
_entity.type
_entity.pdbx_description
1 polymer ?
#
loop_
_entity_poly.entity_id
_entity_poly.type
_entity_poly.pdbx_seq_one_letter_code
_entity_poly.pdbx_strand_id
1 'polypeptide(L)'
;MTQTGRVISIQGPIVEVRFEPSTELPAVHEIVETRAFDGEKVVMEVEEHLGNHVAKCIALTSTINVPRNAVATAVGSSIQVPVGAAMFGRVVNVLGEPIDGKGEIQTDVRRPIRTALASAEPDSDAGRRDQREILETGIKIIDLLYPLVKGSKSGILGGAALGKSLLTLELIHNVVERHQGACIFTGVGERIREGNELYYELEKTKLLDKVSMVFGQMNEPPGARFEGVLTGITLAEYLQTQKLDVLFFVDNVYRFAQAGAELSTLLGRIPSETGYQPTLFSEMGDFQERIRSRQDGSITAIEAAFMPGDDPTDPAVVCIFSYLDAIMVLSRERVQAGLYPAIDPLSSSSVHLDPDVVGARHFGIAEEVLRVLSKYE
;
A
#
# COMPACT_ATOMS: atom_id res chain seq x y z
N MET A 1 7.76 28.35 15.86
CA MET A 1 7.65 29.54 14.97
C MET A 1 7.47 29.02 13.57
N THR A 2 6.53 29.54 12.81
CA THR A 2 6.28 29.11 11.42
C THR A 2 7.48 29.51 10.56
N GLN A 3 8.16 28.54 10.00
CA GLN A 3 9.32 28.77 9.12
C GLN A 3 8.81 29.12 7.73
N THR A 4 9.20 30.22 7.20
CA THR A 4 8.82 30.67 5.85
C THR A 4 10.03 30.73 4.94
N GLY A 5 9.82 30.34 3.69
CA GLY A 5 10.83 30.36 2.63
C GLY A 5 10.24 30.84 1.32
N ARG A 6 11.04 30.78 0.27
CA ARG A 6 10.64 31.13 -1.09
C ARG A 6 11.03 30.02 -2.06
N VAL A 7 10.12 29.70 -2.97
CA VAL A 7 10.39 28.77 -4.07
C VAL A 7 11.43 29.38 -5.00
N ILE A 8 12.55 28.68 -5.20
CA ILE A 8 13.64 29.12 -6.07
C ILE A 8 13.74 28.36 -7.37
N SER A 9 13.34 27.06 -7.37
CA SER A 9 13.38 26.17 -8.53
C SER A 9 12.20 25.21 -8.51
N ILE A 10 11.67 24.88 -9.69
CA ILE A 10 10.62 23.88 -9.88
C ILE A 10 11.00 23.04 -11.10
N GLN A 11 11.11 21.72 -10.90
CA GLN A 11 11.42 20.76 -11.95
C GLN A 11 10.44 19.58 -11.85
N GLY A 12 9.29 19.69 -12.52
CA GLY A 12 8.20 18.75 -12.34
C GLY A 12 7.74 18.69 -10.88
N PRO A 13 7.75 17.52 -10.22
CA PRO A 13 7.34 17.43 -8.81
C PRO A 13 8.45 17.82 -7.81
N ILE A 14 9.65 18.14 -8.26
CA ILE A 14 10.74 18.58 -7.39
C ILE A 14 10.72 20.10 -7.27
N VAL A 15 10.67 20.58 -6.04
CA VAL A 15 10.63 22.01 -5.71
C VAL A 15 11.73 22.35 -4.70
N GLU A 16 12.56 23.33 -5.03
CA GLU A 16 13.57 23.84 -4.10
C GLU A 16 13.05 25.10 -3.41
N VAL A 17 13.10 25.09 -2.10
CA VAL A 17 12.66 26.20 -1.26
C VAL A 17 13.84 26.73 -0.45
N ARG A 18 14.10 28.02 -0.56
CA ARG A 18 15.12 28.71 0.25
C ARG A 18 14.44 29.31 1.46
N PHE A 19 14.89 28.92 2.64
CA PHE A 19 14.47 29.47 3.92
C PHE A 19 15.39 30.61 4.37
N GLU A 20 14.93 31.43 5.30
CA GLU A 20 15.74 32.53 5.84
C GLU A 20 16.91 32.00 6.69
N PRO A 21 18.12 32.54 6.55
CA PRO A 21 19.30 32.06 7.28
C PRO A 21 19.18 32.15 8.82
N SER A 22 18.25 32.95 9.32
CA SER A 22 17.98 33.10 10.76
C SER A 22 17.11 32.01 11.34
N THR A 23 16.56 31.10 10.49
CA THR A 23 15.71 30.01 10.91
C THR A 23 16.38 28.65 10.64
N GLU A 24 16.10 27.67 11.47
CA GLU A 24 16.47 26.28 11.17
C GLU A 24 15.72 25.83 9.92
N LEU A 25 16.28 24.88 9.15
CA LEU A 25 15.56 24.25 8.05
C LEU A 25 14.46 23.34 8.59
N PRO A 26 13.31 23.23 7.87
CA PRO A 26 12.30 22.22 8.21
C PRO A 26 12.93 20.84 8.24
N ALA A 27 12.47 19.98 9.13
CA ALA A 27 12.99 18.61 9.23
C ALA A 27 12.72 17.80 7.94
N VAL A 28 13.55 16.79 7.68
CA VAL A 28 13.25 15.82 6.61
C VAL A 28 11.90 15.17 6.91
N HIS A 29 11.08 15.00 5.88
CA HIS A 29 9.68 14.57 5.93
C HIS A 29 8.69 15.57 6.53
N GLU A 30 9.10 16.78 6.84
CA GLU A 30 8.18 17.84 7.21
C GLU A 30 7.44 18.38 5.99
N ILE A 31 6.17 18.73 6.17
CA ILE A 31 5.34 19.31 5.12
C ILE A 31 5.63 20.78 4.95
N VAL A 32 5.78 21.19 3.71
CA VAL A 32 5.89 22.57 3.26
C VAL A 32 4.75 22.86 2.30
N GLU A 33 4.05 23.97 2.53
CA GLU A 33 2.90 24.39 1.74
C GLU A 33 3.19 25.66 0.96
N THR A 34 2.71 25.73 -0.26
CA THR A 34 2.70 26.95 -1.09
C THR A 34 1.39 27.06 -1.88
N ARG A 35 1.23 28.12 -2.64
CA ARG A 35 0.05 28.30 -3.49
C ARG A 35 0.44 28.57 -4.93
N ALA A 36 -0.32 27.99 -5.84
CA ALA A 36 -0.26 28.28 -7.26
C ALA A 36 -0.96 29.61 -7.59
N PHE A 37 -0.79 30.13 -8.82
CA PHE A 37 -1.43 31.38 -9.26
C PHE A 37 -2.96 31.36 -9.25
N ASP A 38 -3.54 30.18 -9.44
CA ASP A 38 -4.99 29.95 -9.39
C ASP A 38 -5.53 29.83 -7.95
N GLY A 39 -4.65 29.92 -6.94
CA GLY A 39 -4.98 29.82 -5.53
C GLY A 39 -4.97 28.40 -4.98
N GLU A 40 -4.77 27.39 -5.82
CA GLU A 40 -4.69 25.98 -5.41
C GLU A 40 -3.52 25.79 -4.42
N LYS A 41 -3.78 24.98 -3.40
CA LYS A 41 -2.80 24.65 -2.39
C LYS A 41 -1.86 23.56 -2.93
N VAL A 42 -0.57 23.82 -2.84
CA VAL A 42 0.47 22.85 -3.21
C VAL A 42 1.16 22.35 -1.95
N VAL A 43 1.08 21.06 -1.73
CA VAL A 43 1.65 20.35 -0.57
C VAL A 43 2.89 19.62 -1.02
N MET A 44 3.97 19.79 -0.28
CA MET A 44 5.28 19.21 -0.57
C MET A 44 5.87 18.62 0.71
N GLU A 45 6.67 17.58 0.58
CA GLU A 45 7.44 16.97 1.67
C GLU A 45 8.93 17.27 1.50
N VAL A 46 9.62 17.63 2.58
CA VAL A 46 11.08 17.84 2.55
C VAL A 46 11.78 16.50 2.42
N GLU A 47 12.57 16.34 1.37
CA GLU A 47 13.33 15.11 1.12
C GLU A 47 14.79 15.23 1.55
N GLU A 48 15.41 16.34 1.24
CA GLU A 48 16.82 16.57 1.59
C GLU A 48 17.16 18.05 1.79
N HIS A 49 18.20 18.30 2.58
CA HIS A 49 18.75 19.64 2.75
C HIS A 49 19.92 19.83 1.79
N LEU A 50 19.81 20.85 0.96
CA LEU A 50 20.92 21.36 0.16
C LEU A 50 21.66 22.45 0.94
N GLY A 51 22.87 22.76 0.55
CA GLY A 51 23.60 23.89 1.14
C GLY A 51 22.85 25.23 1.01
N ASN A 52 23.28 26.26 1.73
CA ASN A 52 22.77 27.64 1.64
C ASN A 52 21.28 27.81 2.04
N HIS A 53 20.84 27.12 3.09
CA HIS A 53 19.46 27.14 3.61
C HIS A 53 18.39 26.77 2.58
N VAL A 54 18.71 25.82 1.69
CA VAL A 54 17.77 25.29 0.70
C VAL A 54 17.33 23.91 1.10
N ALA A 55 16.01 23.68 1.14
CA ALA A 55 15.39 22.37 1.22
C ALA A 55 14.91 21.95 -0.17
N LYS A 56 15.20 20.71 -0.57
CA LYS A 56 14.63 20.06 -1.74
C LYS A 56 13.40 19.29 -1.30
N CYS A 57 12.27 19.62 -1.91
CA CYS A 57 10.97 19.06 -1.57
C CYS A 57 10.41 18.25 -2.74
N ILE A 58 9.64 17.22 -2.42
CA ILE A 58 8.84 16.43 -3.35
C ILE A 58 7.39 16.86 -3.24
N ALA A 59 6.78 17.27 -4.34
CA ALA A 59 5.38 17.63 -4.37
C ALA A 59 4.48 16.40 -4.29
N LEU A 60 3.48 16.48 -3.42
CA LEU A 60 2.42 15.50 -3.25
C LEU A 60 1.15 15.89 -4.02
N THR A 61 1.07 17.15 -4.45
CA THR A 61 0.01 17.68 -5.31
C THR A 61 0.64 18.29 -6.56
N SER A 62 -0.20 18.71 -7.52
CA SER A 62 0.28 19.30 -8.77
C SER A 62 1.09 20.57 -8.52
N THR A 63 2.24 20.70 -9.17
CA THR A 63 3.09 21.90 -9.16
C THR A 63 2.79 22.87 -10.30
N ILE A 64 1.77 22.58 -11.11
CA ILE A 64 1.38 23.43 -12.24
C ILE A 64 0.99 24.82 -11.71
N ASN A 65 1.42 25.86 -12.39
CA ASN A 65 1.15 27.25 -12.04
C ASN A 65 1.76 27.73 -10.71
N VAL A 66 2.68 27.01 -10.07
CA VAL A 66 3.40 27.55 -8.91
C VAL A 66 4.36 28.63 -9.37
N PRO A 67 4.26 29.87 -8.85
CA PRO A 67 5.16 30.94 -9.26
C PRO A 67 6.54 30.79 -8.64
N ARG A 68 7.57 31.13 -9.39
CA ARG A 68 8.90 31.35 -8.83
C ARG A 68 8.81 32.46 -7.81
N ASN A 69 9.51 32.35 -6.68
CA ASN A 69 9.42 33.22 -5.52
C ASN A 69 8.11 33.16 -4.72
N ALA A 70 7.23 32.18 -5.00
CA ALA A 70 6.08 31.91 -4.12
C ALA A 70 6.55 31.76 -2.67
N VAL A 71 5.73 32.24 -1.75
CA VAL A 71 5.97 32.03 -0.33
C VAL A 71 5.64 30.57 -0.01
N ALA A 72 6.58 29.89 0.62
CA ALA A 72 6.41 28.52 1.10
C ALA A 72 6.51 28.51 2.62
N THR A 73 5.64 27.76 3.28
CA THR A 73 5.51 27.74 4.74
C THR A 73 5.64 26.30 5.24
N ALA A 74 6.56 26.07 6.16
CA ALA A 74 6.68 24.78 6.83
C ALA A 74 5.58 24.63 7.90
N VAL A 75 4.97 23.44 7.95
CA VAL A 75 3.82 23.14 8.82
C VAL A 75 4.25 22.71 10.22
N GLY A 76 5.51 22.31 10.41
CA GLY A 76 6.04 21.83 11.67
C GLY A 76 5.73 20.37 11.96
N SER A 77 5.25 19.62 10.98
CA SER A 77 4.93 18.19 11.11
C SER A 77 5.00 17.47 9.77
N SER A 78 5.15 16.14 9.81
CA SER A 78 4.95 15.26 8.64
C SER A 78 3.47 15.16 8.26
N ILE A 79 3.15 14.45 7.19
CA ILE A 79 1.77 14.17 6.77
C ILE A 79 0.98 13.60 7.95
N GLN A 80 -0.14 14.24 8.28
CA GLN A 80 -1.06 13.82 9.33
C GLN A 80 -2.39 13.40 8.71
N VAL A 81 -2.77 12.13 8.86
CA VAL A 81 -4.02 11.61 8.26
C VAL A 81 -5.07 11.35 9.31
N PRO A 82 -6.36 11.57 9.00
CA PRO A 82 -7.46 11.19 9.88
C PRO A 82 -7.50 9.68 10.04
N VAL A 83 -7.83 9.20 11.23
CA VAL A 83 -7.92 7.77 11.53
C VAL A 83 -9.16 7.44 12.34
N GLY A 84 -9.54 6.16 12.40
CA GLY A 84 -10.64 5.66 13.21
C GLY A 84 -11.91 5.40 12.43
N ALA A 85 -13.01 5.19 13.17
CA ALA A 85 -14.30 4.77 12.62
C ALA A 85 -14.90 5.79 11.62
N ALA A 86 -14.55 7.07 11.73
CA ALA A 86 -15.00 8.10 10.79
C ALA A 86 -14.46 7.89 9.35
N MET A 87 -13.47 7.02 9.19
CA MET A 87 -12.89 6.67 7.88
C MET A 87 -13.69 5.60 7.14
N PHE A 88 -14.55 4.85 7.80
CA PHE A 88 -15.35 3.83 7.13
C PHE A 88 -16.35 4.45 6.16
N GLY A 89 -16.47 3.85 4.98
CA GLY A 89 -17.31 4.36 3.91
C GLY A 89 -16.74 5.57 3.17
N ARG A 90 -15.50 5.97 3.49
CA ARG A 90 -14.85 7.15 2.92
C ARG A 90 -13.74 6.75 1.96
N VAL A 91 -13.56 7.63 0.97
CA VAL A 91 -12.46 7.56 0.01
C VAL A 91 -11.61 8.81 0.15
N VAL A 92 -10.32 8.63 0.40
CA VAL A 92 -9.38 9.73 0.62
C VAL A 92 -8.17 9.65 -0.30
N ASN A 93 -7.53 10.80 -0.51
CA ASN A 93 -6.20 10.89 -1.11
C ASN A 93 -5.11 10.55 -0.07
N VAL A 94 -3.87 10.62 -0.50
CA VAL A 94 -2.70 10.30 0.36
C VAL A 94 -2.50 11.27 1.53
N LEU A 95 -3.07 12.46 1.47
CA LEU A 95 -3.07 13.45 2.55
C LEU A 95 -4.22 13.23 3.56
N GLY A 96 -5.06 12.19 3.33
CA GLY A 96 -6.25 11.94 4.12
C GLY A 96 -7.40 12.91 3.84
N GLU A 97 -7.35 13.64 2.72
CA GLU A 97 -8.43 14.53 2.29
C GLU A 97 -9.48 13.73 1.51
N PRO A 98 -10.77 13.97 1.76
CA PRO A 98 -11.84 13.22 1.10
C PRO A 98 -11.94 13.57 -0.39
N ILE A 99 -12.05 12.52 -1.23
CA ILE A 99 -12.25 12.64 -2.69
C ILE A 99 -13.57 11.99 -3.14
N ASP A 100 -14.42 11.61 -2.17
CA ASP A 100 -15.71 10.92 -2.40
C ASP A 100 -16.91 11.87 -2.53
N GLY A 101 -16.70 13.18 -2.46
CA GLY A 101 -17.78 14.18 -2.51
C GLY A 101 -18.69 14.22 -1.28
N LYS A 102 -18.40 13.46 -0.21
CA LYS A 102 -19.24 13.39 1.01
C LYS A 102 -18.89 14.44 2.05
N GLY A 103 -18.08 15.46 1.70
CA GLY A 103 -17.63 16.52 2.62
C GLY A 103 -16.51 16.08 3.56
N GLU A 104 -16.11 16.96 4.46
CA GLU A 104 -15.00 16.75 5.38
C GLU A 104 -15.22 15.56 6.35
N ILE A 105 -14.11 14.90 6.71
CA ILE A 105 -14.14 13.80 7.67
C ILE A 105 -14.10 14.38 9.07
N GLN A 106 -15.16 14.14 9.83
CA GLN A 106 -15.33 14.65 11.19
C GLN A 106 -14.58 13.74 12.18
N THR A 107 -13.33 14.05 12.44
CA THR A 107 -12.50 13.38 13.46
C THR A 107 -11.43 14.32 13.99
N ASP A 108 -11.22 14.29 15.30
CA ASP A 108 -10.11 15.00 15.95
C ASP A 108 -8.84 14.14 16.04
N VAL A 109 -8.94 12.85 15.69
CA VAL A 109 -7.82 11.91 15.79
C VAL A 109 -7.08 11.86 14.45
N ARG A 110 -5.83 12.32 14.49
CA ARG A 110 -4.92 12.23 13.34
C ARG A 110 -3.64 11.50 13.75
N ARG A 111 -3.00 10.83 12.79
CA ARG A 111 -1.73 10.13 12.99
C ARG A 111 -0.75 10.48 11.90
N PRO A 112 0.55 10.64 12.24
CA PRO A 112 1.59 10.80 11.25
C PRO A 112 1.76 9.51 10.45
N ILE A 113 1.91 9.62 9.12
CA ILE A 113 2.13 8.43 8.27
C ILE A 113 3.52 7.85 8.43
N ARG A 114 4.50 8.68 8.81
CA ARG A 114 5.85 8.27 9.16
C ARG A 114 5.96 8.20 10.68
N THR A 115 5.54 7.09 11.21
CA THR A 115 5.79 6.75 12.61
C THR A 115 7.17 6.12 12.65
N ALA A 116 8.08 6.66 13.47
CA ALA A 116 9.30 5.91 13.77
C ALA A 116 8.87 4.50 14.19
N LEU A 117 9.56 3.47 13.71
CA LEU A 117 9.42 2.08 14.19
C LEU A 117 9.77 2.00 15.69
N ALA A 118 9.29 3.00 16.44
CA ALA A 118 9.56 3.21 17.83
C ALA A 118 9.01 2.02 18.60
N SER A 119 9.96 1.25 19.11
CA SER A 119 9.79 0.42 20.31
C SER A 119 8.48 -0.39 20.37
N ALA A 120 8.17 -1.09 19.31
CA ALA A 120 7.39 -2.29 19.54
C ALA A 120 8.32 -3.25 20.27
N GLU A 121 8.01 -3.54 21.52
CA GLU A 121 8.65 -4.65 22.20
C GLU A 121 8.67 -5.84 21.24
N PRO A 122 9.81 -6.53 21.08
CA PRO A 122 9.86 -7.69 20.21
C PRO A 122 8.77 -8.65 20.69
N ASP A 123 7.73 -8.80 19.88
CA ASP A 123 6.74 -9.85 20.10
C ASP A 123 7.55 -11.14 20.26
N SER A 124 7.55 -11.68 21.45
CA SER A 124 8.19 -12.97 21.67
C SER A 124 7.47 -13.97 20.75
N ASP A 125 8.19 -14.46 19.77
CA ASP A 125 7.73 -15.47 18.78
C ASP A 125 7.14 -16.73 19.42
N ALA A 126 7.29 -16.87 20.72
CA ALA A 126 6.85 -18.01 21.51
C ALA A 126 5.33 -18.18 21.64
N GLY A 127 4.53 -17.11 21.38
CA GLY A 127 3.06 -17.19 21.43
C GLY A 127 2.37 -17.38 20.06
N ARG A 128 3.10 -17.17 18.97
CA ARG A 128 2.53 -17.20 17.60
C ARG A 128 2.22 -18.61 17.07
N ARG A 129 2.82 -19.66 17.62
CA ARG A 129 2.66 -21.03 17.11
C ARG A 129 1.31 -21.68 17.44
N ASP A 130 0.63 -21.23 18.48
CA ASP A 130 -0.58 -21.89 18.98
C ASP A 130 -1.93 -21.32 18.45
N GLN A 131 -1.95 -20.23 17.67
CA GLN A 131 -3.20 -19.61 17.19
C GLN A 131 -3.11 -19.20 15.71
N ARG A 132 -2.78 -20.13 14.83
CA ARG A 132 -2.87 -19.90 13.38
C ARG A 132 -4.30 -20.11 12.92
N GLU A 133 -5.11 -19.05 12.98
CA GLU A 133 -6.48 -19.07 12.49
C GLU A 133 -6.47 -18.95 10.97
N ILE A 134 -7.04 -19.96 10.28
CA ILE A 134 -7.17 -19.96 8.83
C ILE A 134 -8.32 -19.02 8.45
N LEU A 135 -8.08 -18.15 7.48
CA LEU A 135 -9.09 -17.31 6.86
C LEU A 135 -9.74 -18.06 5.70
N GLU A 136 -10.95 -18.54 5.91
CA GLU A 136 -11.75 -19.16 4.86
C GLU A 136 -12.22 -18.12 3.86
N THR A 137 -11.70 -18.19 2.64
CA THR A 137 -12.06 -17.28 1.55
C THR A 137 -13.32 -17.71 0.79
N GLY A 138 -13.73 -18.96 0.90
CA GLY A 138 -14.80 -19.55 0.10
C GLY A 138 -14.40 -19.88 -1.34
N ILE A 139 -13.16 -19.57 -1.73
CA ILE A 139 -12.60 -19.87 -3.05
C ILE A 139 -11.82 -21.18 -2.95
N LYS A 140 -12.37 -22.27 -3.52
CA LYS A 140 -11.88 -23.63 -3.33
C LYS A 140 -10.38 -23.82 -3.55
N ILE A 141 -9.83 -23.21 -4.60
CA ILE A 141 -8.42 -23.36 -4.93
C ILE A 141 -7.53 -22.67 -3.91
N ILE A 142 -7.96 -21.52 -3.36
CA ILE A 142 -7.23 -20.81 -2.31
C ILE A 142 -7.31 -21.60 -1.01
N ASP A 143 -8.53 -21.91 -0.56
CA ASP A 143 -8.74 -22.59 0.73
C ASP A 143 -8.10 -23.98 0.76
N LEU A 144 -7.98 -24.66 -0.39
CA LEU A 144 -7.37 -26.00 -0.46
C LEU A 144 -5.86 -25.98 -0.60
N LEU A 145 -5.30 -25.13 -1.50
CA LEU A 145 -3.89 -25.21 -1.90
C LEU A 145 -3.04 -24.05 -1.37
N TYR A 146 -3.66 -22.90 -1.06
CA TYR A 146 -2.94 -21.67 -0.62
C TYR A 146 -3.64 -21.05 0.58
N PRO A 147 -3.81 -21.80 1.68
CA PRO A 147 -4.56 -21.30 2.82
C PRO A 147 -4.00 -19.97 3.31
N LEU A 148 -4.90 -19.02 3.53
CA LEU A 148 -4.58 -17.74 4.13
C LEU A 148 -4.69 -17.87 5.64
N VAL A 149 -3.75 -17.27 6.36
CA VAL A 149 -3.75 -17.26 7.82
C VAL A 149 -3.89 -15.81 8.29
N LYS A 150 -4.65 -15.62 9.35
CA LYS A 150 -4.82 -14.33 10.00
C LYS A 150 -3.47 -13.76 10.43
N GLY A 151 -3.22 -12.51 10.03
CA GLY A 151 -1.96 -11.85 10.33
C GLY A 151 -0.80 -12.20 9.39
N SER A 152 -1.05 -12.95 8.31
CA SER A 152 -0.08 -13.25 7.26
C SER A 152 -0.13 -12.25 6.11
N LYS A 153 0.87 -12.32 5.24
CA LYS A 153 1.00 -11.52 4.01
C LYS A 153 0.84 -12.43 2.81
N SER A 154 -0.11 -12.12 1.96
CA SER A 154 -0.41 -12.93 0.78
C SER A 154 -0.37 -12.08 -0.48
N GLY A 155 0.24 -12.59 -1.54
CA GLY A 155 0.36 -11.91 -2.83
C GLY A 155 -0.53 -12.47 -3.91
N ILE A 156 -1.16 -11.60 -4.69
CA ILE A 156 -1.86 -11.92 -5.94
C ILE A 156 -1.04 -11.34 -7.10
N LEU A 157 -0.39 -12.21 -7.84
CA LEU A 157 0.58 -11.82 -8.85
C LEU A 157 0.09 -12.16 -10.24
N GLY A 158 0.37 -11.28 -11.18
CA GLY A 158 0.04 -11.54 -12.58
C GLY A 158 0.01 -10.29 -13.43
N GLY A 159 0.04 -10.50 -14.74
CA GLY A 159 -0.05 -9.45 -15.73
C GLY A 159 -1.40 -8.73 -15.77
N ALA A 160 -1.57 -7.89 -16.77
CA ALA A 160 -2.83 -7.16 -16.98
C ALA A 160 -3.95 -8.09 -17.46
N ALA A 161 -5.19 -7.77 -17.06
CA ALA A 161 -6.42 -8.45 -17.51
C ALA A 161 -6.54 -9.95 -17.14
N LEU A 162 -5.94 -10.37 -16.04
CA LEU A 162 -6.03 -11.74 -15.54
C LEU A 162 -7.13 -11.93 -14.47
N GLY A 163 -7.91 -10.89 -14.17
CA GLY A 163 -8.99 -10.96 -13.19
C GLY A 163 -8.58 -10.65 -11.75
N LYS A 164 -7.44 -9.97 -11.54
CA LYS A 164 -7.00 -9.55 -10.19
C LYS A 164 -8.07 -8.78 -9.43
N SER A 165 -8.60 -7.72 -10.03
CA SER A 165 -9.60 -6.85 -9.38
C SER A 165 -10.87 -7.61 -8.99
N LEU A 166 -11.31 -8.57 -9.82
CA LEU A 166 -12.47 -9.42 -9.50
C LEU A 166 -12.15 -10.34 -8.32
N LEU A 167 -10.97 -10.95 -8.32
CA LEU A 167 -10.52 -11.80 -7.21
C LEU A 167 -10.37 -11.00 -5.91
N THR A 168 -9.82 -9.78 -6.00
CA THR A 168 -9.70 -8.85 -4.86
C THR A 168 -11.08 -8.50 -4.30
N LEU A 169 -12.04 -8.14 -5.15
CA LEU A 169 -13.41 -7.82 -4.73
C LEU A 169 -14.06 -9.01 -4.02
N GLU A 170 -13.93 -10.22 -4.56
CA GLU A 170 -14.48 -11.44 -3.98
C GLU A 170 -13.84 -11.77 -2.62
N LEU A 171 -12.52 -11.57 -2.50
CA LEU A 171 -11.83 -11.74 -1.22
C LEU A 171 -12.26 -10.71 -0.17
N ILE A 172 -12.39 -9.43 -0.56
CA ILE A 172 -12.93 -8.39 0.34
C ILE A 172 -14.32 -8.79 0.80
N HIS A 173 -15.21 -9.17 -0.14
CA HIS A 173 -16.58 -9.56 0.16
C HIS A 173 -16.62 -10.71 1.16
N ASN A 174 -15.97 -11.82 0.84
CA ASN A 174 -16.03 -13.02 1.66
C ASN A 174 -15.37 -12.86 3.03
N VAL A 175 -14.20 -12.21 3.10
CA VAL A 175 -13.47 -12.05 4.36
C VAL A 175 -14.16 -11.01 5.27
N VAL A 176 -14.58 -9.85 4.74
CA VAL A 176 -15.24 -8.81 5.54
C VAL A 176 -16.61 -9.27 6.04
N GLU A 177 -17.35 -10.03 5.23
CA GLU A 177 -18.66 -10.54 5.62
C GLU A 177 -18.54 -11.62 6.70
N ARG A 178 -17.63 -12.59 6.54
CA ARG A 178 -17.50 -13.75 7.44
C ARG A 178 -16.78 -13.43 8.73
N HIS A 179 -15.70 -12.64 8.67
CA HIS A 179 -14.82 -12.41 9.81
C HIS A 179 -15.14 -11.09 10.57
N GLN A 180 -16.15 -10.33 10.15
CA GLN A 180 -16.61 -9.07 10.78
C GLN A 180 -15.47 -8.05 11.04
N GLY A 181 -14.37 -8.17 10.31
CA GLY A 181 -13.20 -7.30 10.43
C GLY A 181 -13.39 -5.96 9.71
N ALA A 182 -12.47 -5.05 10.00
CA ALA A 182 -12.32 -3.81 9.25
C ALA A 182 -11.46 -4.06 8.00
N CYS A 183 -11.75 -3.36 6.92
CA CYS A 183 -10.95 -3.43 5.70
C CYS A 183 -10.39 -2.05 5.35
N ILE A 184 -9.09 -2.00 5.06
CA ILE A 184 -8.44 -0.84 4.45
C ILE A 184 -7.99 -1.24 3.05
N PHE A 185 -8.49 -0.55 2.06
CA PHE A 185 -8.06 -0.71 0.67
C PHE A 185 -7.15 0.45 0.27
N THR A 186 -5.98 0.14 -0.26
CA THR A 186 -5.03 1.15 -0.72
C THR A 186 -4.72 0.93 -2.20
N GLY A 187 -5.21 1.84 -3.04
CA GLY A 187 -4.92 1.87 -4.47
C GLY A 187 -3.69 2.71 -4.78
N VAL A 188 -2.63 2.10 -5.28
CA VAL A 188 -1.37 2.76 -5.62
C VAL A 188 -1.14 2.74 -7.12
N GLY A 189 -1.13 3.91 -7.74
CA GLY A 189 -0.96 4.04 -9.19
C GLY A 189 -2.09 3.40 -9.99
N GLU A 190 -3.25 3.22 -9.37
CA GLU A 190 -4.42 2.64 -10.04
C GLU A 190 -5.18 3.68 -10.86
N ARG A 191 -5.93 3.18 -11.85
CA ARG A 191 -6.77 4.02 -12.69
C ARG A 191 -8.01 4.46 -11.94
N ILE A 192 -8.40 5.73 -12.11
CA ILE A 192 -9.61 6.31 -11.51
C ILE A 192 -10.84 5.43 -11.78
N ARG A 193 -10.94 4.87 -12.98
CA ARG A 193 -12.06 4.00 -13.36
C ARG A 193 -12.15 2.74 -12.49
N GLU A 194 -11.02 2.08 -12.25
CA GLU A 194 -10.96 0.84 -11.45
C GLU A 194 -11.31 1.11 -9.99
N GLY A 195 -10.83 2.23 -9.44
CA GLY A 195 -11.22 2.69 -8.11
C GLY A 195 -12.72 2.98 -7.98
N ASN A 196 -13.31 3.65 -8.98
CA ASN A 196 -14.74 3.90 -9.01
C ASN A 196 -15.57 2.61 -9.13
N GLU A 197 -15.17 1.68 -10.00
CA GLU A 197 -15.82 0.38 -10.13
C GLU A 197 -15.84 -0.36 -8.80
N LEU A 198 -14.70 -0.42 -8.10
CA LEU A 198 -14.61 -1.04 -6.77
C LEU A 198 -15.53 -0.33 -5.76
N TYR A 199 -15.53 1.00 -5.72
CA TYR A 199 -16.39 1.78 -4.83
C TYR A 199 -17.86 1.45 -5.02
N TYR A 200 -18.36 1.47 -6.26
CA TYR A 200 -19.76 1.17 -6.56
C TYR A 200 -20.14 -0.28 -6.29
N GLU A 201 -19.26 -1.23 -6.51
CA GLU A 201 -19.52 -2.64 -6.16
C GLU A 201 -19.57 -2.84 -4.64
N LEU A 202 -18.70 -2.18 -3.87
CA LEU A 202 -18.77 -2.21 -2.40
C LEU A 202 -20.03 -1.53 -1.86
N GLU A 203 -20.48 -0.45 -2.50
CA GLU A 203 -21.74 0.22 -2.14
C GLU A 203 -22.95 -0.68 -2.43
N LYS A 204 -22.99 -1.31 -3.59
CA LYS A 204 -24.05 -2.24 -4.02
C LYS A 204 -24.15 -3.47 -3.12
N THR A 205 -23.02 -3.99 -2.68
CA THR A 205 -22.93 -5.15 -1.76
C THR A 205 -23.11 -4.75 -0.30
N LYS A 206 -23.28 -3.46 0.03
CA LYS A 206 -23.42 -2.93 1.40
C LYS A 206 -22.21 -3.21 2.29
N LEU A 207 -21.03 -3.35 1.72
CA LEU A 207 -19.78 -3.54 2.46
C LEU A 207 -19.01 -2.24 2.66
N LEU A 208 -19.39 -1.17 1.95
CA LEU A 208 -18.69 0.11 1.98
C LEU A 208 -18.52 0.64 3.41
N ASP A 209 -19.51 0.48 4.27
CA ASP A 209 -19.48 0.94 5.67
C ASP A 209 -18.44 0.21 6.55
N LYS A 210 -17.80 -0.82 6.04
CA LYS A 210 -16.72 -1.57 6.71
C LYS A 210 -15.34 -1.37 6.05
N VAL A 211 -15.31 -0.60 4.96
CA VAL A 211 -14.10 -0.40 4.15
C VAL A 211 -13.72 1.08 4.16
N SER A 212 -12.45 1.36 4.39
CA SER A 212 -11.87 2.69 4.13
C SER A 212 -10.94 2.58 2.93
N MET A 213 -11.00 3.55 2.01
CA MET A 213 -10.25 3.51 0.77
C MET A 213 -9.27 4.69 0.70
N VAL A 214 -8.02 4.39 0.38
CA VAL A 214 -6.96 5.38 0.15
C VAL A 214 -6.48 5.24 -1.28
N PHE A 215 -6.40 6.34 -2.03
CA PHE A 215 -5.90 6.31 -3.40
C PHE A 215 -4.75 7.27 -3.63
N GLY A 216 -3.63 6.74 -4.15
CA GLY A 216 -2.62 7.48 -4.87
C GLY A 216 -2.80 7.17 -6.36
N GLN A 217 -3.56 8.00 -7.06
CA GLN A 217 -4.01 7.72 -8.43
C GLN A 217 -2.85 7.78 -9.44
N MET A 218 -3.02 7.14 -10.60
CA MET A 218 -2.00 7.08 -11.65
C MET A 218 -1.59 8.46 -12.19
N ASN A 219 -2.48 9.44 -12.19
CA ASN A 219 -2.25 10.80 -12.66
C ASN A 219 -1.65 11.72 -11.60
N GLU A 220 -1.53 11.27 -10.35
CA GLU A 220 -0.91 12.04 -9.28
C GLU A 220 0.62 11.99 -9.33
N PRO A 221 1.31 12.97 -8.71
CA PRO A 221 2.76 12.98 -8.62
C PRO A 221 3.32 11.69 -8.01
N PRO A 222 4.55 11.29 -8.37
CA PRO A 222 5.16 10.07 -7.81
C PRO A 222 5.26 10.09 -6.28
N GLY A 223 5.44 11.27 -5.66
CA GLY A 223 5.41 11.41 -4.20
C GLY A 223 4.08 10.96 -3.60
N ALA A 224 2.95 11.39 -4.17
CA ALA A 224 1.64 10.95 -3.71
C ALA A 224 1.43 9.45 -3.87
N ARG A 225 1.86 8.87 -5.01
CA ARG A 225 1.75 7.41 -5.23
C ARG A 225 2.62 6.62 -4.26
N PHE A 226 3.79 7.12 -3.91
CA PHE A 226 4.68 6.50 -2.95
C PHE A 226 4.11 6.56 -1.52
N GLU A 227 3.68 7.74 -1.07
CA GLU A 227 3.15 7.93 0.30
C GLU A 227 1.79 7.25 0.53
N GLY A 228 1.05 6.92 -0.54
CA GLY A 228 -0.26 6.28 -0.45
C GLY A 228 -0.28 4.98 0.35
N VAL A 229 0.77 4.17 0.20
CA VAL A 229 0.91 2.90 0.95
C VAL A 229 1.10 3.19 2.45
N LEU A 230 1.90 4.21 2.79
CA LEU A 230 2.15 4.61 4.17
C LEU A 230 0.89 5.19 4.83
N THR A 231 0.08 5.92 4.08
CA THR A 231 -1.24 6.38 4.54
C THR A 231 -2.13 5.19 4.86
N GLY A 232 -2.25 4.22 3.95
CA GLY A 232 -3.09 3.04 4.14
C GLY A 232 -2.68 2.21 5.35
N ILE A 233 -1.39 1.89 5.48
CA ILE A 233 -0.91 1.12 6.64
C ILE A 233 -1.10 1.87 7.97
N THR A 234 -1.01 3.20 7.96
CA THR A 234 -1.27 4.02 9.16
C THR A 234 -2.71 3.89 9.64
N LEU A 235 -3.68 3.84 8.72
CA LEU A 235 -5.07 3.58 9.05
C LEU A 235 -5.25 2.17 9.65
N ALA A 236 -4.61 1.17 9.04
CA ALA A 236 -4.66 -0.21 9.50
C ALA A 236 -4.04 -0.37 10.89
N GLU A 237 -2.86 0.20 11.13
CA GLU A 237 -2.19 0.19 12.44
C GLU A 237 -3.05 0.84 13.53
N TYR A 238 -3.72 1.95 13.22
CA TYR A 238 -4.61 2.58 14.19
C TYR A 238 -5.77 1.66 14.59
N LEU A 239 -6.45 1.03 13.62
CA LEU A 239 -7.54 0.09 13.89
C LEU A 239 -7.04 -1.13 14.68
N GLN A 240 -5.85 -1.62 14.38
CA GLN A 240 -5.20 -2.68 15.15
C GLN A 240 -5.00 -2.26 16.62
N THR A 241 -4.60 -1.00 16.90
CA THR A 241 -4.49 -0.51 18.29
C THR A 241 -5.84 -0.46 19.01
N GLN A 242 -6.95 -0.46 18.28
CA GLN A 242 -8.31 -0.56 18.83
C GLN A 242 -8.74 -2.03 19.00
N LYS A 243 -7.82 -2.99 18.89
CA LYS A 243 -8.04 -4.44 19.02
C LYS A 243 -8.92 -5.03 17.93
N LEU A 244 -8.90 -4.42 16.76
CA LEU A 244 -9.60 -4.92 15.58
C LEU A 244 -8.67 -5.75 14.71
N ASP A 245 -9.24 -6.79 14.12
CA ASP A 245 -8.60 -7.50 13.03
C ASP A 245 -8.84 -6.74 11.73
N VAL A 246 -7.74 -6.42 11.06
CA VAL A 246 -7.76 -5.58 9.88
C VAL A 246 -7.32 -6.38 8.66
N LEU A 247 -8.16 -6.37 7.64
CA LEU A 247 -7.80 -6.80 6.30
C LEU A 247 -7.21 -5.60 5.54
N PHE A 248 -5.96 -5.70 5.18
CA PHE A 248 -5.23 -4.65 4.48
C PHE A 248 -4.97 -5.05 3.05
N PHE A 249 -5.68 -4.42 2.11
CA PHE A 249 -5.47 -4.62 0.68
C PHE A 249 -4.59 -3.52 0.10
N VAL A 250 -3.59 -3.93 -0.70
CA VAL A 250 -2.77 -3.01 -1.49
C VAL A 250 -2.84 -3.40 -2.96
N ASP A 251 -3.35 -2.53 -3.79
CA ASP A 251 -3.34 -2.66 -5.25
C ASP A 251 -2.81 -1.37 -5.87
N ASN A 252 -1.57 -1.28 -6.26
CA ASN A 252 -0.63 -2.31 -6.62
C ASN A 252 0.75 -2.07 -5.96
N VAL A 253 1.30 -3.04 -5.24
CA VAL A 253 2.60 -2.90 -4.55
C VAL A 253 3.74 -2.66 -5.55
N TYR A 254 3.68 -3.23 -6.76
CA TYR A 254 4.68 -2.95 -7.79
C TYR A 254 4.70 -1.46 -8.18
N ARG A 255 3.55 -0.78 -8.16
CA ARG A 255 3.47 0.66 -8.43
C ARG A 255 4.12 1.51 -7.35
N PHE A 256 4.14 1.03 -6.11
CA PHE A 256 4.92 1.65 -5.03
C PHE A 256 6.42 1.61 -5.36
N ALA A 257 6.96 0.47 -5.76
CA ALA A 257 8.35 0.34 -6.19
C ALA A 257 8.67 1.24 -7.40
N GLN A 258 7.76 1.33 -8.39
CA GLN A 258 7.90 2.24 -9.52
C GLN A 258 7.92 3.71 -9.10
N ALA A 259 7.03 4.13 -8.19
CA ALA A 259 7.01 5.50 -7.70
C ALA A 259 8.33 5.87 -7.01
N GLY A 260 8.90 4.96 -6.22
CA GLY A 260 10.23 5.10 -5.64
C GLY A 260 11.34 5.26 -6.70
N ALA A 261 11.29 4.48 -7.78
CA ALA A 261 12.26 4.60 -8.88
C ALA A 261 12.14 5.95 -9.63
N GLU A 262 10.91 6.41 -9.87
CA GLU A 262 10.65 7.73 -10.45
C GLU A 262 11.19 8.85 -9.55
N LEU A 263 10.92 8.79 -8.24
CA LEU A 263 11.42 9.75 -7.26
C LEU A 263 12.94 9.78 -7.21
N SER A 264 13.58 8.62 -7.13
CA SER A 264 15.03 8.49 -7.11
C SER A 264 15.68 9.12 -8.34
N THR A 265 15.09 8.89 -9.52
CA THR A 265 15.55 9.47 -10.79
C THR A 265 15.38 11.00 -10.79
N LEU A 266 14.24 11.52 -10.34
CA LEU A 266 13.98 12.96 -10.26
C LEU A 266 14.89 13.68 -9.25
N LEU A 267 15.28 12.98 -8.18
CA LEU A 267 16.27 13.47 -7.21
C LEU A 267 17.71 13.43 -7.74
N GLY A 268 17.94 12.82 -8.91
CA GLY A 268 19.27 12.69 -9.51
C GLY A 268 20.12 11.58 -8.92
N ARG A 269 19.51 10.62 -8.23
CA ARG A 269 20.21 9.44 -7.70
C ARG A 269 20.53 8.47 -8.84
N ILE A 270 21.70 7.86 -8.81
CA ILE A 270 22.11 6.89 -9.85
C ILE A 270 21.33 5.58 -9.63
N PRO A 271 20.60 5.08 -10.63
CA PRO A 271 19.87 3.83 -10.53
C PRO A 271 20.83 2.62 -10.45
N SER A 272 20.33 1.50 -9.97
CA SER A 272 21.02 0.20 -10.06
C SER A 272 21.14 -0.26 -11.51
N GLU A 273 21.94 -1.31 -11.77
CA GLU A 273 22.08 -1.90 -13.10
C GLU A 273 20.74 -2.36 -13.70
N THR A 274 19.78 -2.69 -12.86
CA THR A 274 18.44 -3.13 -13.26
C THR A 274 17.44 -1.97 -13.44
N GLY A 275 17.88 -0.72 -13.26
CA GLY A 275 17.05 0.48 -13.46
C GLY A 275 16.22 0.92 -12.26
N TYR A 276 16.24 0.16 -11.15
CA TYR A 276 15.55 0.54 -9.90
C TYR A 276 16.43 1.41 -8.99
N GLN A 277 15.80 2.08 -8.03
CA GLN A 277 16.48 2.83 -7.00
C GLN A 277 17.37 1.93 -6.11
N PRO A 278 18.53 2.43 -5.64
CA PRO A 278 19.38 1.67 -4.73
C PRO A 278 18.70 1.31 -3.39
N THR A 279 17.69 2.09 -3.02
CA THR A 279 16.91 1.99 -1.78
C THR A 279 15.69 1.08 -1.89
N LEU A 280 15.46 0.40 -3.02
CA LEU A 280 14.28 -0.44 -3.26
C LEU A 280 13.98 -1.41 -2.11
N PHE A 281 14.98 -2.17 -1.67
CA PHE A 281 14.80 -3.18 -0.63
C PHE A 281 14.55 -2.57 0.75
N SER A 282 15.19 -1.45 1.07
CA SER A 282 14.94 -0.75 2.35
C SER A 282 13.57 -0.09 2.38
N GLU A 283 13.17 0.59 1.31
CA GLU A 283 11.83 1.21 1.20
C GLU A 283 10.71 0.17 1.28
N MET A 284 10.87 -0.95 0.57
CA MET A 284 9.93 -2.06 0.66
C MET A 284 9.93 -2.68 2.06
N GLY A 285 11.11 -2.87 2.67
CA GLY A 285 11.26 -3.36 4.03
C GLY A 285 10.57 -2.48 5.05
N ASP A 286 10.77 -1.17 4.99
CA ASP A 286 10.13 -0.21 5.90
C ASP A 286 8.60 -0.27 5.84
N PHE A 287 8.03 -0.48 4.66
CA PHE A 287 6.60 -0.71 4.48
C PHE A 287 6.18 -2.08 5.04
N GLN A 288 6.85 -3.13 4.62
CA GLN A 288 6.48 -4.52 4.94
C GLN A 288 6.61 -4.85 6.44
N GLU A 289 7.59 -4.27 7.13
CA GLU A 289 7.79 -4.45 8.58
C GLU A 289 6.68 -3.79 9.41
N ARG A 290 5.92 -2.86 8.86
CA ARG A 290 4.74 -2.29 9.51
C ARG A 290 3.54 -3.23 9.47
N ILE A 291 3.48 -4.13 8.48
CA ILE A 291 2.44 -5.16 8.38
C ILE A 291 2.79 -6.30 9.32
N ARG A 292 2.29 -6.23 10.54
CA ARG A 292 2.51 -7.25 11.55
C ARG A 292 1.33 -7.36 12.51
N SER A 293 1.11 -8.56 13.05
CA SER A 293 0.12 -8.79 14.09
C SER A 293 0.66 -8.44 15.47
N ARG A 294 -0.23 -8.02 16.36
CA ARG A 294 0.02 -7.79 17.80
C ARG A 294 -0.85 -8.75 18.62
N GLN A 295 -0.64 -8.80 19.93
CA GLN A 295 -1.38 -9.70 20.83
C GLN A 295 -2.90 -9.50 20.77
N ASP A 296 -3.37 -8.27 20.60
CA ASP A 296 -4.77 -7.89 20.68
C ASP A 296 -5.40 -7.48 19.35
N GLY A 297 -4.72 -7.71 18.23
CA GLY A 297 -5.24 -7.37 16.89
C GLY A 297 -4.26 -7.78 15.78
N SER A 298 -4.80 -8.14 14.63
CA SER A 298 -4.00 -8.57 13.49
C SER A 298 -4.14 -7.64 12.28
N ILE A 299 -3.08 -7.56 11.48
CA ILE A 299 -3.16 -7.02 10.13
C ILE A 299 -2.85 -8.16 9.18
N THR A 300 -3.88 -8.60 8.43
CA THR A 300 -3.73 -9.57 7.36
C THR A 300 -3.63 -8.82 6.04
N ALA A 301 -2.51 -8.94 5.36
CA ALA A 301 -2.29 -8.24 4.10
C ALA A 301 -2.58 -9.12 2.90
N ILE A 302 -3.25 -8.54 1.91
CA ILE A 302 -3.38 -9.08 0.56
C ILE A 302 -2.84 -8.05 -0.42
N GLU A 303 -1.76 -8.39 -1.06
CA GLU A 303 -0.97 -7.50 -1.90
C GLU A 303 -1.10 -7.91 -3.37
N ALA A 304 -1.78 -7.10 -4.17
CA ALA A 304 -1.75 -7.29 -5.60
C ALA A 304 -0.46 -6.72 -6.18
N ALA A 305 0.25 -7.49 -6.99
CA ALA A 305 1.43 -7.03 -7.69
C ALA A 305 1.33 -7.31 -9.20
N PHE A 306 1.65 -6.29 -9.99
CA PHE A 306 1.82 -6.43 -11.42
C PHE A 306 3.18 -7.08 -11.70
N MET A 307 3.20 -8.03 -12.59
CA MET A 307 4.41 -8.70 -13.04
C MET A 307 4.69 -8.25 -14.48
N PRO A 308 5.68 -7.36 -14.70
CA PRO A 308 5.96 -6.83 -16.02
C PRO A 308 6.48 -7.93 -16.93
N GLY A 309 5.87 -8.05 -18.12
CA GLY A 309 6.25 -9.09 -19.09
C GLY A 309 6.00 -10.52 -18.63
N ASP A 310 5.21 -10.72 -17.56
CA ASP A 310 5.03 -12.00 -16.87
C ASP A 310 6.37 -12.61 -16.38
N ASP A 311 7.36 -11.72 -16.07
CA ASP A 311 8.72 -12.10 -15.63
C ASP A 311 8.83 -12.12 -14.09
N PRO A 312 8.96 -13.29 -13.44
CA PRO A 312 9.12 -13.40 -12.00
C PRO A 312 10.53 -12.99 -11.50
N THR A 313 11.49 -12.76 -12.41
CA THR A 313 12.87 -12.41 -12.05
C THR A 313 13.10 -10.90 -11.96
N ASP A 314 12.09 -10.08 -12.24
CA ASP A 314 12.17 -8.63 -12.06
C ASP A 314 12.52 -8.29 -10.59
N PRO A 315 13.50 -7.42 -10.33
CA PRO A 315 14.00 -7.14 -8.99
C PRO A 315 12.94 -6.64 -8.01
N ALA A 316 11.97 -5.84 -8.47
CA ALA A 316 10.88 -5.38 -7.61
C ALA A 316 9.93 -6.54 -7.28
N VAL A 317 9.65 -7.42 -8.24
CA VAL A 317 8.85 -8.62 -8.04
C VAL A 317 9.53 -9.56 -7.05
N VAL A 318 10.83 -9.83 -7.22
CA VAL A 318 11.63 -10.65 -6.28
C VAL A 318 11.63 -10.03 -4.88
N CYS A 319 11.79 -8.70 -4.79
CA CYS A 319 11.74 -8.00 -3.51
C CYS A 319 10.40 -8.19 -2.81
N ILE A 320 9.28 -8.01 -3.51
CA ILE A 320 7.92 -8.21 -2.98
C ILE A 320 7.74 -9.65 -2.51
N PHE A 321 8.14 -10.65 -3.32
CA PHE A 321 8.01 -12.07 -2.99
C PHE A 321 8.72 -12.45 -1.70
N SER A 322 9.86 -11.83 -1.40
CA SER A 322 10.64 -12.16 -0.21
C SER A 322 9.93 -11.88 1.11
N TYR A 323 8.84 -11.08 1.09
CA TYR A 323 8.05 -10.74 2.27
C TYR A 323 6.73 -11.51 2.39
N LEU A 324 6.33 -12.27 1.36
CA LEU A 324 5.03 -12.92 1.31
C LEU A 324 5.06 -14.34 1.87
N ASP A 325 4.05 -14.68 2.67
CA ASP A 325 3.83 -16.02 3.21
C ASP A 325 3.08 -16.94 2.22
N ALA A 326 2.21 -16.36 1.40
CA ALA A 326 1.49 -17.07 0.34
C ALA A 326 1.53 -16.27 -0.96
N ILE A 327 1.70 -16.98 -2.07
CA ILE A 327 1.82 -16.37 -3.40
C ILE A 327 0.84 -17.06 -4.33
N MET A 328 -0.09 -16.30 -4.89
CA MET A 328 -1.06 -16.75 -5.90
C MET A 328 -0.70 -16.13 -7.25
N VAL A 329 -0.20 -16.95 -8.16
CA VAL A 329 0.19 -16.50 -9.50
C VAL A 329 -0.98 -16.71 -10.46
N LEU A 330 -1.41 -15.65 -11.13
CA LEU A 330 -2.44 -15.70 -12.16
C LEU A 330 -1.83 -16.00 -13.52
N SER A 331 -2.39 -16.98 -14.24
CA SER A 331 -1.91 -17.44 -15.54
C SER A 331 -2.80 -16.96 -16.68
N ARG A 332 -2.17 -16.46 -17.73
CA ARG A 332 -2.85 -16.10 -18.99
C ARG A 332 -3.43 -17.33 -19.71
N GLU A 333 -2.77 -18.46 -19.62
CA GLU A 333 -3.20 -19.74 -20.21
C GLU A 333 -4.51 -20.21 -19.58
N ARG A 334 -4.66 -20.06 -18.24
CA ARG A 334 -5.89 -20.39 -17.53
C ARG A 334 -7.05 -19.49 -17.96
N VAL A 335 -6.79 -18.18 -18.15
CA VAL A 335 -7.80 -17.24 -18.69
C VAL A 335 -8.25 -17.66 -20.09
N GLN A 336 -7.30 -18.01 -20.97
CA GLN A 336 -7.59 -18.48 -22.34
C GLN A 336 -8.37 -19.79 -22.35
N ALA A 337 -8.11 -20.67 -21.39
CA ALA A 337 -8.86 -21.90 -21.19
C ALA A 337 -10.24 -21.69 -20.53
N GLY A 338 -10.58 -20.45 -20.13
CA GLY A 338 -11.83 -20.15 -19.45
C GLY A 338 -11.92 -20.64 -18.00
N LEU A 339 -10.79 -20.92 -17.36
CA LEU A 339 -10.71 -21.41 -15.99
C LEU A 339 -10.57 -20.23 -15.01
N TYR A 340 -11.51 -20.09 -14.10
CA TYR A 340 -11.53 -19.03 -13.09
C TYR A 340 -11.77 -19.57 -11.67
N PRO A 341 -11.12 -18.96 -10.64
CA PRO A 341 -10.07 -17.95 -10.75
C PRO A 341 -8.87 -18.50 -11.52
N ALA A 342 -8.21 -17.63 -12.29
CA ALA A 342 -7.13 -18.02 -13.20
C ALA A 342 -5.79 -18.27 -12.46
N ILE A 343 -5.84 -18.86 -11.28
CA ILE A 343 -4.67 -19.17 -10.46
C ILE A 343 -3.96 -20.40 -11.08
N ASP A 344 -2.65 -20.23 -11.28
CA ASP A 344 -1.78 -21.34 -11.67
C ASP A 344 -1.39 -22.17 -10.43
N PRO A 345 -1.84 -23.41 -10.33
CA PRO A 345 -1.59 -24.22 -9.14
C PRO A 345 -0.17 -24.72 -8.98
N LEU A 346 0.66 -24.68 -10.01
CA LEU A 346 2.04 -25.13 -9.90
C LEU A 346 3.04 -24.00 -9.69
N SER A 347 2.68 -22.78 -10.10
CA SER A 347 3.49 -21.58 -9.88
C SER A 347 3.14 -20.85 -8.57
N SER A 348 2.07 -21.26 -7.89
CA SER A 348 1.61 -20.68 -6.63
C SER A 348 2.09 -21.49 -5.43
N SER A 349 2.24 -20.87 -4.28
CA SER A 349 2.70 -21.52 -3.05
C SER A 349 2.16 -20.86 -1.78
N SER A 350 2.13 -21.58 -0.68
CA SER A 350 1.85 -21.03 0.65
C SER A 350 2.67 -21.77 1.70
N VAL A 351 3.37 -21.05 2.57
CA VAL A 351 4.05 -21.62 3.72
C VAL A 351 3.07 -22.17 4.77
N HIS A 352 1.81 -21.79 4.66
CA HIS A 352 0.75 -22.26 5.55
C HIS A 352 0.13 -23.59 5.12
N LEU A 353 0.46 -24.11 3.94
CA LEU A 353 0.10 -25.48 3.57
C LEU A 353 1.05 -26.45 4.29
N ASP A 354 0.83 -26.60 5.57
CA ASP A 354 1.64 -27.39 6.51
C ASP A 354 0.71 -28.22 7.41
N PRO A 355 1.03 -29.51 7.70
CA PRO A 355 0.20 -30.35 8.56
C PRO A 355 -0.11 -29.77 9.94
N ASP A 356 0.80 -28.95 10.49
CA ASP A 356 0.62 -28.29 11.79
C ASP A 356 -0.34 -27.10 11.73
N VAL A 357 -0.66 -26.60 10.51
CA VAL A 357 -1.57 -25.47 10.27
C VAL A 357 -2.93 -25.97 9.80
N VAL A 358 -2.95 -26.74 8.70
CA VAL A 358 -4.20 -27.17 8.06
C VAL A 358 -4.66 -28.56 8.52
N GLY A 359 -3.83 -29.29 9.24
CA GLY A 359 -4.06 -30.66 9.65
C GLY A 359 -3.66 -31.70 8.59
N ALA A 360 -3.27 -32.90 9.05
CA ALA A 360 -2.71 -33.95 8.20
C ALA A 360 -3.64 -34.39 7.06
N ARG A 361 -4.96 -34.39 7.28
CA ARG A 361 -5.94 -34.79 6.25
C ARG A 361 -5.99 -33.79 5.12
N HIS A 362 -6.09 -32.50 5.43
CA HIS A 362 -6.13 -31.43 4.43
C HIS A 362 -4.83 -31.41 3.62
N PHE A 363 -3.70 -31.43 4.31
CA PHE A 363 -2.36 -31.46 3.70
C PHE A 363 -2.23 -32.63 2.70
N GLY A 364 -2.59 -33.86 3.11
CA GLY A 364 -2.51 -35.02 2.23
C GLY A 364 -3.40 -34.93 0.99
N ILE A 365 -4.61 -34.36 1.11
CA ILE A 365 -5.49 -34.11 -0.02
C ILE A 365 -4.88 -33.06 -0.97
N ALA A 366 -4.34 -31.97 -0.43
CA ALA A 366 -3.72 -30.92 -1.23
C ALA A 366 -2.51 -31.44 -2.03
N GLU A 367 -1.63 -32.25 -1.39
CA GLU A 367 -0.51 -32.89 -2.08
C GLU A 367 -0.97 -33.83 -3.21
N GLU A 368 -2.02 -34.61 -2.97
CA GLU A 368 -2.57 -35.48 -4.02
C GLU A 368 -3.13 -34.70 -5.20
N VAL A 369 -3.83 -33.57 -4.93
CA VAL A 369 -4.34 -32.69 -5.98
C VAL A 369 -3.19 -32.08 -6.77
N LEU A 370 -2.16 -31.52 -6.12
CA LEU A 370 -0.98 -30.98 -6.81
C LEU A 370 -0.27 -32.03 -7.65
N ARG A 371 -0.12 -33.24 -7.13
CA ARG A 371 0.46 -34.39 -7.88
C ARG A 371 -0.34 -34.78 -9.11
N VAL A 372 -1.68 -34.72 -9.03
CA VAL A 372 -2.53 -34.98 -10.19
C VAL A 372 -2.36 -33.86 -11.21
N LEU A 373 -2.45 -32.60 -10.80
CA LEU A 373 -2.29 -31.46 -11.69
C LEU A 373 -0.93 -31.47 -12.42
N SER A 374 0.16 -31.75 -11.70
CA SER A 374 1.52 -31.83 -12.30
C SER A 374 1.71 -32.99 -13.32
N LYS A 375 0.79 -33.93 -13.41
CA LYS A 375 0.83 -34.99 -14.42
C LYS A 375 0.10 -34.62 -15.71
N TYR A 376 -0.76 -33.61 -15.67
CA TYR A 376 -1.58 -33.19 -16.81
C TYR A 376 -1.02 -31.90 -17.51
N GLU A 377 -0.01 -31.27 -16.96
CA GLU A 377 0.86 -30.29 -17.62
C GLU A 377 2.07 -30.95 -18.26
#